data_963a8896418cd8994fa3f90e5f15bc4c
#
_entry.id   963a8896418cd8994fa3f90e5f15bc4c
#
_cell.length_a   1.000
_cell.length_b   1.000
_cell.length_c   1.000
_cell.angle_alpha   90.00
_cell.angle_beta   90.00
_cell.angle_gamma   90.00
#
_symmetry.space_group_name_H-M   'P 1'
#
loop_
_entity.id
_entity.type
_entity.pdbx_description
1 polymer ?
#
loop_
_entity_poly.entity_id
_entity_poly.type
_entity_poly.pdbx_seq_one_letter_code
_entity_poly.pdbx_strand_id
1 'polypeptide(L)'
;MMGEISGIKMAKMLKADVATADIPIIFCTARDSEDDMVMGLNIGADDYIMKPYTVRNVIARVKSVLRRTAGHKSSAIAEKPHVLKVEGLCLDLEFKRCTVDGEEVKLAKKEFELLAYLISHRGKICSREQILSRVWSDEVVVLDRTIDVNITRLRSKIGTYGAYIVTRSGFGYGFRE
;
A
#
# COMPACT_ATOMS: atom_id res chain seq x y z
N MET A 1 -1.05 -28.94 18.76
CA MET A 1 -1.57 -29.98 17.86
C MET A 1 -3.05 -29.72 17.73
N MET A 2 -3.55 -29.55 16.53
CA MET A 2 -4.99 -29.48 16.29
C MET A 2 -5.55 -30.92 16.38
N GLY A 3 -6.79 -31.09 16.87
CA GLY A 3 -7.42 -32.39 17.12
C GLY A 3 -7.44 -33.35 15.90
N GLU A 4 -8.49 -34.18 15.74
CA GLU A 4 -8.57 -35.26 14.74
C GLU A 4 -8.43 -34.83 13.26
N ILE A 5 -8.58 -33.54 12.91
CA ILE A 5 -8.47 -33.03 11.56
C ILE A 5 -7.19 -32.18 11.42
N SER A 6 -6.25 -32.61 10.57
CA SER A 6 -5.07 -31.81 10.23
C SER A 6 -5.48 -30.57 9.40
N GLY A 7 -4.71 -29.47 9.50
CA GLY A 7 -4.94 -28.25 8.70
C GLY A 7 -4.99 -28.53 7.19
N ILE A 8 -4.17 -29.47 6.71
CA ILE A 8 -4.16 -29.93 5.31
C ILE A 8 -5.50 -30.58 4.94
N LYS A 9 -6.02 -31.46 5.80
CA LYS A 9 -7.32 -32.13 5.55
C LYS A 9 -8.45 -31.11 5.55
N MET A 10 -8.43 -30.14 6.49
CA MET A 10 -9.40 -29.06 6.54
C MET A 10 -9.37 -28.21 5.28
N ALA A 11 -8.19 -27.81 4.78
CA ALA A 11 -8.07 -27.03 3.57
C ALA A 11 -8.60 -27.77 2.34
N LYS A 12 -8.32 -29.09 2.22
CA LYS A 12 -8.89 -29.94 1.15
C LYS A 12 -10.43 -29.95 1.19
N MET A 13 -11.02 -30.07 2.37
CA MET A 13 -12.47 -30.07 2.53
C MET A 13 -13.07 -28.71 2.12
N LEU A 14 -12.46 -27.59 2.56
CA LEU A 14 -12.91 -26.25 2.20
C LEU A 14 -12.80 -25.97 0.70
N LYS A 15 -11.74 -26.46 0.06
CA LYS A 15 -11.54 -26.28 -1.40
C LYS A 15 -12.42 -27.22 -2.25
N ALA A 16 -12.89 -28.31 -1.67
CA ALA A 16 -13.81 -29.25 -2.35
C ALA A 16 -15.28 -28.81 -2.29
N ASP A 17 -15.65 -27.93 -1.36
CA ASP A 17 -17.00 -27.43 -1.21
C ASP A 17 -17.21 -26.14 -2.03
N VAL A 18 -18.20 -26.17 -2.91
CA VAL A 18 -18.54 -25.04 -3.81
C VAL A 18 -18.82 -23.74 -3.05
N ALA A 19 -19.36 -23.83 -1.83
CA ALA A 19 -19.66 -22.64 -1.02
C ALA A 19 -18.40 -21.97 -0.45
N THR A 20 -17.30 -22.72 -0.31
CA THR A 20 -16.06 -22.26 0.34
C THR A 20 -14.82 -22.37 -0.55
N ALA A 21 -14.93 -22.92 -1.75
CA ALA A 21 -13.81 -23.13 -2.68
C ALA A 21 -13.09 -21.82 -3.03
N ASP A 22 -13.82 -20.72 -3.16
CA ASP A 22 -13.31 -19.41 -3.52
C ASP A 22 -12.67 -18.65 -2.32
N ILE A 23 -12.81 -19.15 -1.09
CA ILE A 23 -12.21 -18.53 0.09
C ILE A 23 -10.69 -18.76 0.07
N PRO A 24 -9.87 -17.70 0.06
CA PRO A 24 -8.42 -17.87 0.06
C PRO A 24 -7.92 -18.43 1.39
N ILE A 25 -6.95 -19.34 1.31
CA ILE A 25 -6.38 -20.05 2.46
C ILE A 25 -4.90 -19.70 2.59
N ILE A 26 -4.49 -19.23 3.77
CA ILE A 26 -3.09 -18.99 4.14
C ILE A 26 -2.71 -19.96 5.27
N PHE A 27 -1.70 -20.78 5.04
CA PHE A 27 -1.17 -21.65 6.09
C PHE A 27 -0.18 -20.91 6.99
N CYS A 28 -0.35 -21.06 8.31
CA CYS A 28 0.61 -20.61 9.31
C CYS A 28 1.28 -21.82 9.95
N THR A 29 2.53 -22.11 9.58
CA THR A 29 3.22 -23.33 10.00
C THR A 29 4.55 -23.06 10.70
N ALA A 30 4.93 -23.93 11.64
CA ALA A 30 6.26 -23.99 12.23
C ALA A 30 7.19 -24.98 11.49
N ARG A 31 6.66 -25.69 10.49
CA ARG A 31 7.42 -26.67 9.72
C ARG A 31 8.09 -25.99 8.53
N ASP A 32 9.36 -26.20 8.43
CA ASP A 32 10.30 -25.64 7.45
C ASP A 32 10.72 -26.65 6.37
N SER A 33 10.04 -27.84 6.30
CA SER A 33 10.31 -28.79 5.23
C SER A 33 9.72 -28.30 3.91
N GLU A 34 10.54 -28.29 2.85
CA GLU A 34 10.13 -27.96 1.48
C GLU A 34 8.97 -28.83 1.02
N ASP A 35 8.93 -30.09 1.43
CA ASP A 35 7.87 -31.06 1.09
C ASP A 35 6.50 -30.63 1.64
N ASP A 36 6.44 -30.11 2.87
CA ASP A 36 5.18 -29.62 3.44
C ASP A 36 4.70 -28.33 2.76
N MET A 37 5.61 -27.47 2.26
CA MET A 37 5.29 -26.30 1.45
C MET A 37 4.72 -26.68 0.09
N VAL A 38 5.38 -27.60 -0.63
CA VAL A 38 4.94 -28.08 -1.95
C VAL A 38 3.61 -28.80 -1.82
N MET A 39 3.42 -29.61 -0.77
CA MET A 39 2.17 -30.32 -0.54
C MET A 39 0.99 -29.41 -0.28
N GLY A 40 1.19 -28.31 0.43
CA GLY A 40 0.12 -27.35 0.70
C GLY A 40 -0.23 -26.47 -0.50
N LEU A 41 0.75 -26.09 -1.33
CA LEU A 41 0.49 -25.37 -2.59
C LEU A 41 -0.31 -26.24 -3.56
N ASN A 42 0.00 -27.54 -3.65
CA ASN A 42 -0.73 -28.50 -4.47
C ASN A 42 -2.19 -28.72 -4.02
N ILE A 43 -2.54 -28.37 -2.78
CA ILE A 43 -3.90 -28.48 -2.23
C ILE A 43 -4.75 -27.23 -2.57
N GLY A 44 -4.15 -26.19 -3.16
CA GLY A 44 -4.84 -24.94 -3.49
C GLY A 44 -4.75 -23.88 -2.38
N ALA A 45 -3.71 -23.95 -1.54
CA ALA A 45 -3.40 -22.84 -0.64
C ALA A 45 -2.88 -21.63 -1.42
N ASP A 46 -3.29 -20.44 -1.02
CA ASP A 46 -2.95 -19.21 -1.71
C ASP A 46 -1.64 -18.59 -1.24
N ASP A 47 -1.19 -18.88 0.02
CA ASP A 47 0.10 -18.46 0.57
C ASP A 47 0.46 -19.22 1.85
N TYR A 48 1.71 -19.02 2.32
CA TYR A 48 2.30 -19.59 3.53
C TYR A 48 2.93 -18.54 4.42
N ILE A 49 2.83 -18.74 5.74
CA ILE A 49 3.49 -17.91 6.74
C ILE A 49 4.25 -18.84 7.68
N MET A 50 5.57 -18.69 7.72
CA MET A 50 6.42 -19.44 8.67
C MET A 50 6.38 -18.80 10.06
N LYS A 51 6.28 -19.62 11.09
CA LYS A 51 6.45 -19.21 12.49
C LYS A 51 7.94 -19.23 12.86
N PRO A 52 8.46 -18.23 13.60
CA PRO A 52 7.76 -17.07 14.15
C PRO A 52 7.49 -15.97 13.10
N TYR A 53 6.32 -15.33 13.15
CA TYR A 53 5.95 -14.26 12.23
C TYR A 53 5.61 -12.97 12.99
N THR A 54 5.78 -11.84 12.31
CA THR A 54 5.33 -10.54 12.81
C THR A 54 3.95 -10.21 12.26
N VAL A 55 3.17 -9.43 12.99
CA VAL A 55 1.85 -8.93 12.53
C VAL A 55 1.99 -8.21 11.17
N ARG A 56 3.08 -7.48 10.96
CA ARG A 56 3.37 -6.78 9.70
C ARG A 56 3.51 -7.75 8.53
N ASN A 57 4.16 -8.89 8.74
CA ASN A 57 4.31 -9.95 7.72
C ASN A 57 2.95 -10.57 7.38
N VAL A 58 2.14 -10.90 8.39
CA VAL A 58 0.79 -11.46 8.19
C VAL A 58 -0.07 -10.50 7.37
N ILE A 59 -0.13 -9.21 7.75
CA ILE A 59 -0.92 -8.19 7.04
C ILE A 59 -0.47 -8.05 5.58
N ALA A 60 0.84 -8.05 5.31
CA ALA A 60 1.37 -7.93 3.96
C ALA A 60 0.95 -9.12 3.08
N ARG A 61 1.01 -10.34 3.59
CA ARG A 61 0.64 -11.57 2.87
C ARG A 61 -0.87 -11.66 2.66
N VAL A 62 -1.69 -11.37 3.67
CA VAL A 62 -3.15 -11.32 3.53
C VAL A 62 -3.55 -10.33 2.43
N LYS A 63 -2.97 -9.11 2.44
CA LYS A 63 -3.23 -8.12 1.38
C LYS A 63 -2.81 -8.62 -0.01
N SER A 64 -1.69 -9.32 -0.12
CA SER A 64 -1.21 -9.88 -1.39
C SER A 64 -2.13 -10.96 -1.93
N VAL A 65 -2.62 -11.86 -1.05
CA VAL A 65 -3.54 -12.94 -1.42
C VAL A 65 -4.88 -12.35 -1.86
N LEU A 66 -5.47 -11.47 -1.05
CA LEU A 66 -6.75 -10.82 -1.38
C LEU A 66 -6.70 -10.06 -2.71
N ARG A 67 -5.57 -9.43 -3.04
CA ARG A 67 -5.37 -8.78 -4.34
C ARG A 67 -5.42 -9.76 -5.51
N ARG A 68 -4.82 -10.96 -5.37
CA ARG A 68 -4.80 -12.00 -6.41
C ARG A 68 -6.17 -12.64 -6.62
N THR A 69 -6.90 -12.87 -5.54
CA THR A 69 -8.23 -13.51 -5.58
C THR A 69 -9.34 -12.54 -6.01
N ALA A 70 -9.21 -11.23 -5.72
CA ALA A 70 -10.15 -10.21 -6.19
C ALA A 70 -10.12 -9.99 -7.71
N GLY A 71 -9.11 -10.48 -8.42
CA GLY A 71 -8.99 -10.38 -9.89
C GLY A 71 -10.06 -11.16 -10.68
N HIS A 72 -10.92 -11.93 -10.03
CA HIS A 72 -11.97 -12.71 -10.70
C HIS A 72 -13.42 -12.31 -10.38
N LYS A 73 -13.67 -11.38 -9.47
CA LYS A 73 -15.03 -10.81 -9.28
C LYS A 73 -14.91 -9.34 -8.94
N SER A 74 -15.23 -8.51 -9.94
CA SER A 74 -15.54 -7.10 -9.79
C SER A 74 -16.52 -6.88 -8.63
N SER A 75 -16.05 -6.30 -7.54
CA SER A 75 -16.90 -5.59 -6.60
C SER A 75 -16.04 -4.63 -5.77
N ALA A 76 -16.22 -3.36 -6.05
CA ALA A 76 -15.84 -2.12 -5.41
C ALA A 76 -15.36 -2.21 -3.93
N ILE A 77 -14.11 -2.61 -3.71
CA ILE A 77 -13.28 -2.02 -2.66
C ILE A 77 -12.28 -1.16 -3.45
N ALA A 78 -12.39 0.15 -3.31
CA ALA A 78 -11.59 1.10 -4.04
C ALA A 78 -10.08 0.72 -3.89
N GLU A 79 -9.54 0.08 -4.92
CA GLU A 79 -8.10 -0.05 -5.08
C GLU A 79 -7.54 1.36 -5.00
N LYS A 80 -6.62 1.58 -4.07
CA LYS A 80 -5.84 2.82 -4.13
C LYS A 80 -5.19 2.80 -5.52
N PRO A 81 -5.47 3.77 -6.36
CA PRO A 81 -4.95 3.76 -7.72
C PRO A 81 -3.42 3.61 -7.64
N HIS A 82 -2.86 2.62 -8.34
CA HIS A 82 -1.41 2.46 -8.44
C HIS A 82 -0.76 3.68 -9.07
N VAL A 83 -1.55 4.47 -9.77
CA VAL A 83 -1.17 5.72 -10.41
C VAL A 83 -2.10 6.84 -9.96
N LEU A 84 -1.53 7.90 -9.38
CA LEU A 84 -2.24 9.14 -9.10
C LEU A 84 -2.01 10.09 -10.28
N LYS A 85 -3.10 10.54 -10.90
CA LYS A 85 -3.03 11.42 -12.07
C LYS A 85 -3.86 12.70 -11.84
N VAL A 86 -3.24 13.84 -12.15
CA VAL A 86 -3.88 15.14 -12.17
C VAL A 86 -3.38 15.86 -13.42
N GLU A 87 -4.22 15.93 -14.43
CA GLU A 87 -3.84 16.44 -15.77
C GLU A 87 -2.58 15.75 -16.30
N GLY A 88 -1.48 16.48 -16.56
CA GLY A 88 -0.20 15.94 -17.00
C GLY A 88 0.72 15.48 -15.87
N LEU A 89 0.38 15.73 -14.60
CA LEU A 89 1.13 15.23 -13.46
C LEU A 89 0.70 13.80 -13.15
N CYS A 90 1.65 12.86 -13.17
CA CYS A 90 1.40 11.45 -12.93
C CYS A 90 2.39 10.89 -11.91
N LEU A 91 1.88 10.22 -10.87
CA LEU A 91 2.68 9.51 -9.87
C LEU A 91 2.39 8.02 -9.93
N ASP A 92 3.37 7.24 -10.32
CA ASP A 92 3.33 5.79 -10.20
C ASP A 92 3.76 5.38 -8.80
N LEU A 93 2.81 4.85 -8.03
CA LEU A 93 3.03 4.47 -6.64
C LEU A 93 3.76 3.12 -6.50
N GLU A 94 3.77 2.31 -7.55
CA GLU A 94 4.46 1.02 -7.58
C GLU A 94 5.95 1.22 -7.88
N PHE A 95 6.25 1.89 -9.00
CA PHE A 95 7.64 2.15 -9.42
C PHE A 95 8.27 3.39 -8.78
N LYS A 96 7.51 4.14 -7.94
CA LYS A 96 7.96 5.37 -7.26
C LYS A 96 8.46 6.43 -8.24
N ARG A 97 7.80 6.54 -9.37
CA ARG A 97 8.14 7.44 -10.47
C ARG A 97 7.16 8.60 -10.56
N CYS A 98 7.66 9.79 -10.86
CA CYS A 98 6.86 10.97 -11.12
C CYS A 98 7.13 11.46 -12.54
N THR A 99 6.08 11.76 -13.30
CA THR A 99 6.19 12.43 -14.61
C THR A 99 5.34 13.68 -14.63
N VAL A 100 5.83 14.69 -15.34
CA VAL A 100 5.17 15.97 -15.60
C VAL A 100 5.11 16.15 -17.11
N ASP A 101 3.91 16.18 -17.68
CA ASP A 101 3.67 16.28 -19.13
C ASP A 101 4.45 15.22 -19.95
N GLY A 102 4.62 14.02 -19.38
CA GLY A 102 5.33 12.88 -19.97
C GLY A 102 6.82 12.81 -19.63
N GLU A 103 7.42 13.88 -19.13
CA GLU A 103 8.83 13.93 -18.76
C GLU A 103 9.06 13.48 -17.32
N GLU A 104 10.06 12.61 -17.08
CA GLU A 104 10.36 12.10 -15.75
C GLU A 104 11.00 13.17 -14.85
N VAL A 105 10.40 13.38 -13.67
CA VAL A 105 10.89 14.31 -12.65
C VAL A 105 11.43 13.53 -11.45
N LYS A 106 12.71 13.72 -11.13
CA LYS A 106 13.36 13.06 -9.98
C LYS A 106 12.96 13.72 -8.67
N LEU A 107 12.11 13.03 -7.92
CA LEU A 107 11.75 13.40 -6.55
C LEU A 107 12.56 12.60 -5.53
N ALA A 108 12.98 13.25 -4.45
CA ALA A 108 13.49 12.53 -3.29
C ALA A 108 12.36 11.71 -2.64
N LYS A 109 12.70 10.66 -1.88
CA LYS A 109 11.70 9.75 -1.26
C LYS A 109 10.61 10.52 -0.52
N LYS A 110 10.99 11.47 0.34
CA LYS A 110 10.03 12.26 1.15
C LYS A 110 9.21 13.24 0.31
N GLU A 111 9.80 13.80 -0.75
CA GLU A 111 9.07 14.64 -1.71
C GLU A 111 7.99 13.83 -2.44
N PHE A 112 8.33 12.61 -2.89
CA PHE A 112 7.39 11.70 -3.53
C PHE A 112 6.25 11.29 -2.59
N GLU A 113 6.59 10.87 -1.37
CA GLU A 113 5.62 10.45 -0.35
C GLU A 113 4.67 11.61 0.05
N LEU A 114 5.22 12.83 0.18
CA LEU A 114 4.47 14.04 0.47
C LEU A 114 3.50 14.39 -0.66
N LEU A 115 3.96 14.39 -1.90
CA LEU A 115 3.13 14.66 -3.07
C LEU A 115 2.01 13.63 -3.21
N ALA A 116 2.33 12.35 -3.09
CA ALA A 116 1.36 11.25 -3.12
C ALA A 116 0.31 11.39 -2.00
N TYR A 117 0.73 11.78 -0.81
CA TYR A 117 -0.17 12.03 0.31
C TYR A 117 -1.14 13.18 0.02
N LEU A 118 -0.63 14.32 -0.46
CA LEU A 118 -1.45 15.49 -0.77
C LEU A 118 -2.45 15.23 -1.90
N ILE A 119 -2.01 14.57 -3.00
CA ILE A 119 -2.91 14.21 -4.12
C ILE A 119 -3.99 13.22 -3.66
N SER A 120 -3.65 12.25 -2.81
CA SER A 120 -4.63 11.30 -2.28
C SER A 120 -5.67 11.96 -1.35
N HIS A 121 -5.40 13.19 -0.89
CA HIS A 121 -6.29 13.99 -0.05
C HIS A 121 -6.69 15.30 -0.73
N ARG A 122 -6.72 15.31 -2.08
CA ARG A 122 -7.10 16.52 -2.84
C ARG A 122 -8.46 17.06 -2.37
N GLY A 123 -8.61 18.37 -2.45
CA GLY A 123 -9.76 19.08 -1.91
C GLY A 123 -9.75 19.29 -0.38
N LYS A 124 -8.78 18.69 0.35
CA LYS A 124 -8.67 18.82 1.81
C LYS A 124 -7.38 19.52 2.21
N ILE A 125 -7.43 20.21 3.37
CA ILE A 125 -6.23 20.75 4.00
C ILE A 125 -5.78 19.76 5.08
N CYS A 126 -4.54 19.32 4.97
CA CYS A 126 -3.88 18.43 5.93
C CYS A 126 -3.02 19.28 6.86
N SER A 127 -3.16 19.11 8.18
CA SER A 127 -2.31 19.80 9.15
C SER A 127 -0.86 19.33 9.05
N ARG A 128 0.09 20.15 9.55
CA ARG A 128 1.50 19.74 9.61
C ARG A 128 1.69 18.47 10.40
N GLU A 129 1.01 18.31 11.52
CA GLU A 129 1.05 17.10 12.35
C GLU A 129 0.56 15.87 11.60
N GLN A 130 -0.55 15.97 10.84
CA GLN A 130 -1.06 14.89 10.01
C GLN A 130 -0.06 14.49 8.93
N ILE A 131 0.58 15.48 8.28
CA ILE A 131 1.59 15.23 7.26
C ILE A 131 2.83 14.58 7.89
N LEU A 132 3.33 15.08 9.01
CA LEU A 132 4.50 14.53 9.73
C LEU A 132 4.25 13.08 10.15
N SER A 133 3.15 12.82 10.83
CA SER A 133 2.82 11.48 11.31
C SER A 133 2.69 10.45 10.20
N ARG A 134 2.36 10.88 8.97
CA ARG A 134 2.15 9.98 7.84
C ARG A 134 3.39 9.81 6.96
N VAL A 135 4.07 10.90 6.66
CA VAL A 135 5.19 10.91 5.71
C VAL A 135 6.54 10.70 6.41
N TRP A 136 6.65 11.13 7.67
CA TRP A 136 7.86 10.99 8.50
C TRP A 136 7.68 10.07 9.71
N SER A 137 6.75 9.12 9.66
CA SER A 137 6.46 8.18 10.75
C SER A 137 7.67 7.40 11.27
N ASP A 138 8.70 7.23 10.45
CA ASP A 138 9.89 6.44 10.78
C ASP A 138 11.01 7.28 11.40
N GLU A 139 10.83 8.60 11.55
CA GLU A 139 11.85 9.52 12.06
C GLU A 139 11.49 10.02 13.48
N VAL A 140 12.46 9.93 14.39
CA VAL A 140 12.24 10.17 15.83
C VAL A 140 12.01 11.67 16.16
N VAL A 141 12.60 12.58 15.39
CA VAL A 141 12.43 14.03 15.56
C VAL A 141 12.46 14.75 14.22
N VAL A 142 11.34 15.29 13.80
CA VAL A 142 11.26 16.11 12.59
C VAL A 142 10.66 17.47 12.94
N LEU A 143 11.34 18.54 12.55
CA LEU A 143 10.84 19.90 12.76
C LEU A 143 9.76 20.26 11.73
N ASP A 144 8.76 21.04 12.11
CA ASP A 144 7.70 21.53 11.23
C ASP A 144 8.22 22.23 9.96
N ARG A 145 9.36 22.92 10.06
CA ARG A 145 10.05 23.55 8.92
C ARG A 145 10.49 22.56 7.84
N THR A 146 10.65 21.26 8.18
CA THR A 146 11.00 20.22 7.19
C THR A 146 9.92 20.10 6.12
N ILE A 147 8.64 20.21 6.49
CA ILE A 147 7.54 20.18 5.53
C ILE A 147 7.62 21.37 4.61
N ASP A 148 7.78 22.59 5.16
CA ASP A 148 7.79 23.82 4.39
C ASP A 148 8.91 23.83 3.33
N VAL A 149 10.09 23.31 3.67
CA VAL A 149 11.22 23.15 2.74
C VAL A 149 10.87 22.14 1.64
N ASN A 150 10.28 21.00 2.00
CA ASN A 150 9.91 19.98 1.01
C ASN A 150 8.78 20.47 0.09
N ILE A 151 7.81 21.23 0.59
CA ILE A 151 6.77 21.87 -0.22
C ILE A 151 7.38 22.84 -1.24
N THR A 152 8.32 23.67 -0.81
CA THR A 152 9.00 24.64 -1.70
C THR A 152 9.76 23.90 -2.82
N ARG A 153 10.52 22.86 -2.47
CA ARG A 153 11.23 22.02 -3.46
C ARG A 153 10.28 21.30 -4.42
N LEU A 154 9.20 20.74 -3.91
CA LEU A 154 8.17 20.09 -4.70
C LEU A 154 7.57 21.04 -5.74
N ARG A 155 7.13 22.22 -5.29
CA ARG A 155 6.55 23.23 -6.19
C ARG A 155 7.50 23.57 -7.33
N SER A 156 8.78 23.73 -7.05
CA SER A 156 9.79 24.00 -8.08
C SER A 156 9.96 22.83 -9.05
N LYS A 157 9.97 21.58 -8.53
CA LYS A 157 10.23 20.39 -9.36
C LYS A 157 9.07 20.00 -10.27
N ILE A 158 7.83 20.17 -9.81
CA ILE A 158 6.63 19.84 -10.58
C ILE A 158 6.13 21.01 -11.45
N GLY A 159 6.88 22.09 -11.51
CA GLY A 159 6.64 23.22 -12.43
C GLY A 159 5.26 23.86 -12.24
N THR A 160 4.49 23.99 -13.30
CA THR A 160 3.14 24.60 -13.30
C THR A 160 2.18 23.91 -12.34
N TYR A 161 2.33 22.61 -12.12
CA TYR A 161 1.51 21.83 -11.16
C TYR A 161 1.82 22.19 -9.70
N GLY A 162 2.90 22.90 -9.42
CA GLY A 162 3.20 23.44 -8.10
C GLY A 162 2.12 24.39 -7.55
N ALA A 163 1.37 25.05 -8.43
CA ALA A 163 0.24 25.90 -8.06
C ALA A 163 -0.95 25.12 -7.47
N TYR A 164 -1.05 23.81 -7.74
CA TYR A 164 -2.07 22.95 -7.13
C TYR A 164 -1.79 22.67 -5.65
N ILE A 165 -0.54 22.80 -5.20
CA ILE A 165 -0.22 22.69 -3.77
C ILE A 165 -0.56 24.01 -3.11
N VAL A 166 -1.64 24.04 -2.34
CA VAL A 166 -2.11 25.22 -1.65
C VAL A 166 -1.58 25.28 -0.21
N THR A 167 -1.28 26.48 0.26
CA THR A 167 -0.96 26.76 1.66
C THR A 167 -2.17 27.43 2.31
N ARG A 168 -2.60 26.92 3.47
CA ARG A 168 -3.53 27.63 4.36
C ARG A 168 -2.77 28.01 5.61
N SER A 169 -2.48 29.31 5.73
CA SER A 169 -1.71 29.84 6.86
C SER A 169 -2.36 29.44 8.20
N GLY A 170 -1.56 28.91 9.12
CA GLY A 170 -2.03 28.39 10.40
C GLY A 170 -2.68 27.01 10.37
N PHE A 171 -3.09 26.48 9.19
CA PHE A 171 -3.80 25.21 9.09
C PHE A 171 -2.96 24.09 8.42
N GLY A 172 -2.15 24.41 7.43
CA GLY A 172 -1.32 23.42 6.74
C GLY A 172 -1.34 23.52 5.22
N TYR A 173 -1.28 22.36 4.58
CA TYR A 173 -1.14 22.24 3.13
C TYR A 173 -2.22 21.32 2.55
N GLY A 174 -2.58 21.56 1.29
CA GLY A 174 -3.50 20.72 0.54
C GLY A 174 -3.13 20.66 -0.94
N PHE A 175 -3.89 19.87 -1.69
CA PHE A 175 -3.83 19.81 -3.14
C PHE A 175 -5.21 20.19 -3.68
N ARG A 176 -5.29 21.04 -4.70
CA ARG A 176 -6.56 21.43 -5.33
C ARG A 176 -7.26 20.22 -5.93
N GLU A 177 -8.59 20.30 -6.04
CA GLU A 177 -9.41 19.35 -6.81
C GLU A 177 -9.01 19.33 -8.27
#